data_024e204286c787d33e58bc26eecc932e
#
_entry.id   024e204286c787d33e58bc26eecc932e
#
_cell.length_a   1.000
_cell.length_b   1.000
_cell.length_c   1.000
_cell.angle_alpha   90.00
_cell.angle_beta   90.00
_cell.angle_gamma   90.00
#
_symmetry.space_group_name_H-M   'P 1'
#
loop_
_entity.id
_entity.type
_entity.pdbx_description
1 polymer ?
#
loop_
_entity_poly.entity_id
_entity_poly.type
_entity_poly.pdbx_seq_one_letter_code
_entity_poly.pdbx_strand_id
1 'polypeptide(L)'
;MSVTNNQGFDPVADFDFEINRAERTQQVRWLVPLLASAEGRAWFLHQIDCPCSEEDARVGRPYHLAFPLRDLFTADFYACRGKPTRERTLIAYYNDLFGLPTDYGADTFWRKAPGDVIRHPAAPGRSGWHRRFLAQYISPDEVERLMRVRQLLDTETDALLILPSHVVIIECKYLSGLSREQYDRQMEMGPVLARRLERALHFGLVVRSERDVRHARIQEPYVTWSAIAGYLKERGDLS
;
A
#
# COMPACT_ATOMS: atom_id res chain seq x y z
N MET A 1 47.21 -7.27 -16.61
CA MET A 1 46.14 -7.91 -17.41
C MET A 1 44.84 -7.78 -16.59
N SER A 2 44.05 -6.78 -16.92
CA SER A 2 42.79 -6.53 -16.25
C SER A 2 41.70 -7.22 -17.08
N VAL A 3 41.11 -8.26 -16.51
CA VAL A 3 39.91 -8.89 -17.09
C VAL A 3 38.73 -8.07 -16.63
N THR A 4 38.29 -7.16 -17.48
CA THR A 4 36.97 -6.52 -17.34
C THR A 4 35.95 -7.56 -17.81
N ASN A 5 35.42 -8.33 -16.85
CA ASN A 5 34.23 -9.12 -17.09
C ASN A 5 33.01 -8.18 -17.16
N ASN A 6 32.74 -7.71 -18.37
CA ASN A 6 31.49 -7.07 -18.70
C ASN A 6 30.42 -8.15 -18.91
N GLN A 7 30.07 -8.86 -17.86
CA GLN A 7 28.87 -9.71 -17.89
C GLN A 7 27.69 -8.73 -17.83
N GLY A 8 26.98 -8.64 -18.95
CA GLY A 8 25.75 -7.90 -19.04
C GLY A 8 24.82 -8.37 -17.92
N PHE A 9 24.28 -7.42 -17.18
CA PHE A 9 23.31 -7.69 -16.14
C PHE A 9 22.14 -8.48 -16.74
N ASP A 10 22.02 -9.75 -16.35
CA ASP A 10 20.82 -10.55 -16.61
C ASP A 10 19.86 -10.32 -15.44
N PRO A 11 18.74 -9.58 -15.65
CA PRO A 11 17.78 -9.34 -14.60
C PRO A 11 17.13 -10.61 -14.05
N VAL A 12 17.37 -11.76 -14.65
CA VAL A 12 16.85 -13.07 -14.21
C VAL A 12 17.90 -13.91 -13.49
N ALA A 13 19.21 -13.76 -13.81
CA ALA A 13 20.26 -14.65 -13.33
C ALA A 13 21.04 -14.15 -12.11
N ASP A 14 21.01 -12.84 -11.83
CA ASP A 14 21.88 -12.25 -10.79
C ASP A 14 21.26 -12.20 -9.38
N PHE A 15 20.20 -12.97 -9.10
CA PHE A 15 19.49 -12.90 -7.84
C PHE A 15 19.60 -14.16 -6.96
N ASP A 16 20.72 -14.27 -6.28
CA ASP A 16 20.89 -15.07 -5.03
C ASP A 16 20.59 -14.26 -3.76
N PHE A 17 19.83 -13.15 -3.88
CA PHE A 17 19.46 -12.35 -2.72
C PHE A 17 18.13 -12.82 -2.13
N GLU A 18 18.02 -12.68 -0.79
CA GLU A 18 16.77 -12.88 -0.07
C GLU A 18 15.61 -12.21 -0.81
N ILE A 19 14.54 -12.93 -1.01
CA ILE A 19 13.38 -12.60 -1.86
C ILE A 19 12.91 -11.15 -1.68
N ASN A 20 12.80 -10.68 -0.45
CA ASN A 20 12.34 -9.32 -0.14
C ASN A 20 13.32 -8.22 -0.57
N ARG A 21 14.62 -8.48 -0.56
CA ARG A 21 15.62 -7.51 -1.04
C ARG A 21 15.60 -7.40 -2.55
N ALA A 22 15.37 -8.51 -3.24
CA ALA A 22 15.29 -8.52 -4.70
C ALA A 22 14.10 -7.68 -5.20
N GLU A 23 12.91 -7.84 -4.62
CA GLU A 23 11.75 -7.03 -4.98
C GLU A 23 11.99 -5.53 -4.76
N ARG A 24 12.49 -5.13 -3.60
CA ARG A 24 12.82 -3.72 -3.31
C ARG A 24 13.88 -3.16 -4.24
N THR A 25 14.88 -3.96 -4.60
CA THR A 25 15.90 -3.55 -5.55
C THR A 25 15.29 -3.29 -6.93
N GLN A 26 14.36 -4.12 -7.39
CA GLN A 26 13.67 -3.91 -8.66
C GLN A 26 12.75 -2.68 -8.60
N GLN A 27 12.03 -2.50 -7.51
CA GLN A 27 11.21 -1.30 -7.31
C GLN A 27 12.05 -0.02 -7.42
N VAL A 28 13.15 0.05 -6.67
CA VAL A 28 14.04 1.22 -6.68
C VAL A 28 14.67 1.44 -8.05
N ARG A 29 15.09 0.36 -8.72
CA ARG A 29 15.77 0.44 -10.01
C ARG A 29 14.86 0.81 -11.17
N TRP A 30 13.62 0.30 -11.17
CA TRP A 30 12.74 0.36 -12.33
C TRP A 30 11.46 1.16 -12.07
N LEU A 31 10.73 0.84 -11.00
CA LEU A 31 9.43 1.45 -10.74
C LEU A 31 9.57 2.89 -10.25
N VAL A 32 10.55 3.18 -9.38
CA VAL A 32 10.77 4.54 -8.87
C VAL A 32 11.08 5.52 -10.00
N PRO A 33 12.07 5.29 -10.89
CA PRO A 33 12.32 6.21 -12.00
C PRO A 33 11.16 6.28 -13.00
N LEU A 34 10.46 5.17 -13.25
CA LEU A 34 9.27 5.16 -14.10
C LEU A 34 8.21 6.12 -13.56
N LEU A 35 7.82 5.96 -12.30
CA LEU A 35 6.76 6.77 -11.69
C LEU A 35 7.19 8.21 -11.35
N ALA A 36 8.50 8.50 -11.32
CA ALA A 36 9.00 9.84 -11.10
C ALA A 36 8.71 10.78 -12.29
N SER A 37 8.72 10.28 -13.53
CA SER A 37 8.42 11.07 -14.72
C SER A 37 6.93 11.11 -15.03
N ALA A 38 6.45 12.21 -15.61
CA ALA A 38 5.05 12.35 -16.03
C ALA A 38 4.69 11.34 -17.13
N GLU A 39 5.58 11.18 -18.09
CA GLU A 39 5.41 10.27 -19.21
C GLU A 39 5.47 8.79 -18.77
N GLY A 40 6.36 8.48 -17.82
CA GLY A 40 6.43 7.14 -17.23
C GLY A 40 5.15 6.78 -16.47
N ARG A 41 4.58 7.72 -15.71
CA ARG A 41 3.28 7.53 -15.07
C ARG A 41 2.17 7.31 -16.10
N ALA A 42 2.09 8.15 -17.14
CA ALA A 42 1.10 8.02 -18.18
C ALA A 42 1.21 6.65 -18.90
N TRP A 43 2.42 6.26 -19.26
CA TRP A 43 2.67 4.94 -19.84
C TRP A 43 2.24 3.81 -18.90
N PHE A 44 2.64 3.86 -17.62
CA PHE A 44 2.29 2.83 -16.64
C PHE A 44 0.77 2.70 -16.45
N LEU A 45 0.09 3.84 -16.27
CA LEU A 45 -1.36 3.88 -16.08
C LEU A 45 -2.12 3.34 -17.30
N HIS A 46 -1.61 3.57 -18.49
CA HIS A 46 -2.16 2.96 -19.71
C HIS A 46 -1.98 1.44 -19.72
N GLN A 47 -0.80 0.93 -19.28
CA GLN A 47 -0.54 -0.51 -19.23
C GLN A 47 -1.45 -1.28 -18.27
N ILE A 48 -1.90 -0.61 -17.21
CA ILE A 48 -2.80 -1.19 -16.21
C ILE A 48 -4.26 -0.78 -16.42
N ASP A 49 -4.63 -0.28 -17.60
CA ASP A 49 -5.99 0.12 -17.98
C ASP A 49 -6.64 1.09 -16.96
N CYS A 50 -5.86 1.98 -16.33
CA CYS A 50 -6.41 2.96 -15.41
C CYS A 50 -7.20 4.04 -16.17
N PRO A 51 -8.49 4.25 -15.85
CA PRO A 51 -9.34 5.18 -16.59
C PRO A 51 -9.14 6.65 -16.16
N CYS A 52 -7.89 7.10 -16.12
CA CYS A 52 -7.53 8.47 -15.77
C CYS A 52 -7.13 9.28 -17.02
N SER A 53 -7.16 10.61 -16.90
CA SER A 53 -6.70 11.50 -17.97
C SER A 53 -5.16 11.58 -18.00
N GLU A 54 -4.61 12.02 -19.15
CA GLU A 54 -3.17 12.31 -19.25
C GLU A 54 -2.75 13.43 -18.29
N GLU A 55 -3.61 14.41 -18.04
CA GLU A 55 -3.36 15.46 -17.08
C GLU A 55 -3.29 14.92 -15.64
N ASP A 56 -4.18 13.98 -15.28
CA ASP A 56 -4.12 13.29 -14.00
C ASP A 56 -2.78 12.56 -13.83
N ALA A 57 -2.34 11.84 -14.87
CA ALA A 57 -1.06 11.15 -14.85
C ALA A 57 0.12 12.11 -14.66
N ARG A 58 0.06 13.29 -15.30
CA ARG A 58 1.11 14.30 -15.23
C ARG A 58 1.31 14.86 -13.83
N VAL A 59 0.23 15.15 -13.12
CA VAL A 59 0.27 15.76 -11.78
C VAL A 59 0.25 14.74 -10.65
N GLY A 60 0.14 13.46 -10.96
CA GLY A 60 0.10 12.35 -10.01
C GLY A 60 1.34 12.30 -9.10
N ARG A 61 1.13 11.91 -7.85
CA ARG A 61 2.18 11.83 -6.82
C ARG A 61 2.45 10.37 -6.46
N PRO A 62 3.64 9.83 -6.76
CA PRO A 62 4.03 8.49 -6.35
C PRO A 62 4.52 8.46 -4.90
N TYR A 63 4.18 7.38 -4.21
CA TYR A 63 4.68 7.02 -2.90
C TYR A 63 5.15 5.57 -2.95
N HIS A 64 6.28 5.28 -2.35
CA HIS A 64 6.86 3.94 -2.34
C HIS A 64 6.93 3.42 -0.91
N LEU A 65 6.70 2.12 -0.73
CA LEU A 65 6.71 1.46 0.58
C LEU A 65 5.84 2.21 1.60
N ALA A 66 4.62 2.52 1.20
CA ALA A 66 3.70 3.32 2.00
C ALA A 66 2.80 2.46 2.88
N PHE A 67 2.43 3.00 4.04
CA PHE A 67 1.35 2.48 4.88
C PHE A 67 0.14 3.43 4.78
N PRO A 68 -0.64 3.37 3.70
CA PRO A 68 -1.50 4.49 3.30
C PRO A 68 -2.52 4.88 4.36
N LEU A 69 -3.21 3.90 4.98
CA LEU A 69 -4.20 4.20 6.02
C LEU A 69 -3.56 4.71 7.30
N ARG A 70 -2.42 4.13 7.71
CA ARG A 70 -1.71 4.59 8.90
C ARG A 70 -1.16 6.00 8.73
N ASP A 71 -0.60 6.30 7.57
CA ASP A 71 0.01 7.60 7.29
C ASP A 71 -1.07 8.69 7.20
N LEU A 72 -2.18 8.39 6.51
CA LEU A 72 -3.34 9.29 6.44
C LEU A 72 -3.96 9.53 7.82
N PHE A 73 -4.16 8.47 8.59
CA PHE A 73 -4.66 8.54 9.95
C PHE A 73 -3.74 9.36 10.88
N THR A 74 -2.43 9.19 10.72
CA THR A 74 -1.45 9.95 11.50
C THR A 74 -1.51 11.44 11.17
N ALA A 75 -1.64 11.78 9.89
CA ALA A 75 -1.80 13.16 9.44
C ALA A 75 -3.08 13.80 10.01
N ASP A 76 -4.22 13.10 9.92
CA ASP A 76 -5.49 13.56 10.47
C ASP A 76 -5.42 13.77 11.99
N PHE A 77 -4.80 12.83 12.71
CA PHE A 77 -4.63 12.92 14.16
C PHE A 77 -3.82 14.14 14.57
N TYR A 78 -2.72 14.43 13.88
CA TYR A 78 -1.88 15.59 14.21
C TYR A 78 -2.46 16.92 13.73
N ALA A 79 -3.32 16.90 12.71
CA ALA A 79 -4.06 18.09 12.28
C ALA A 79 -5.10 18.53 13.32
N CYS A 80 -5.60 17.62 14.16
CA CYS A 80 -6.61 17.94 15.17
C CYS A 80 -6.05 18.78 16.33
N ARG A 81 -6.79 19.83 16.68
CA ARG A 81 -6.49 20.66 17.86
C ARG A 81 -7.26 20.16 19.08
N GLY A 82 -6.52 19.86 20.14
CA GLY A 82 -7.10 19.45 21.42
C GLY A 82 -7.47 17.96 21.51
N LYS A 83 -7.37 17.42 22.75
CA LYS A 83 -7.56 16.00 23.05
C LYS A 83 -8.95 15.45 22.68
N PRO A 84 -10.08 16.12 23.03
CA PRO A 84 -11.40 15.59 22.72
C PRO A 84 -11.65 15.44 21.19
N THR A 85 -11.13 16.37 20.39
CA THR A 85 -11.27 16.33 18.92
C THR A 85 -10.45 15.19 18.35
N ARG A 86 -9.24 14.96 18.87
CA ARG A 86 -8.39 13.83 18.47
C ARG A 86 -9.04 12.50 18.77
N GLU A 87 -9.65 12.33 19.93
CA GLU A 87 -10.36 11.11 20.31
C GLU A 87 -11.55 10.84 19.38
N ARG A 88 -12.34 11.85 19.05
CA ARG A 88 -13.46 11.73 18.11
C ARG A 88 -12.98 11.35 16.69
N THR A 89 -11.93 12.00 16.21
CA THR A 89 -11.33 11.70 14.92
C THR A 89 -10.86 10.24 14.86
N LEU A 90 -10.25 9.76 15.93
CA LEU A 90 -9.79 8.38 16.05
C LEU A 90 -10.96 7.39 15.98
N ILE A 91 -12.03 7.65 16.73
CA ILE A 91 -13.22 6.82 16.76
C ILE A 91 -13.89 6.81 15.39
N ALA A 92 -14.07 7.96 14.77
CA ALA A 92 -14.65 8.08 13.45
C ALA A 92 -13.84 7.30 12.40
N TYR A 93 -12.53 7.36 12.50
CA TYR A 93 -11.64 6.64 11.58
C TYR A 93 -11.76 5.12 11.73
N TYR A 94 -11.77 4.61 12.96
CA TYR A 94 -11.95 3.19 13.22
C TYR A 94 -13.34 2.69 12.80
N ASN A 95 -14.37 3.48 13.07
CA ASN A 95 -15.72 3.12 12.66
C ASN A 95 -15.86 3.10 11.14
N ASP A 96 -15.22 4.03 10.43
CA ASP A 96 -15.19 4.05 8.96
C ASP A 96 -14.53 2.78 8.38
N LEU A 97 -13.46 2.27 9.02
CA LEU A 97 -12.83 1.00 8.64
C LEU A 97 -13.80 -0.18 8.69
N PHE A 98 -14.79 -0.13 9.58
CA PHE A 98 -15.80 -1.19 9.75
C PHE A 98 -17.13 -0.89 9.05
N GLY A 99 -17.26 0.24 8.37
CA GLY A 99 -18.53 0.69 7.80
C GLY A 99 -19.60 0.98 8.85
N LEU A 100 -19.20 1.41 10.06
CA LEU A 100 -20.07 1.74 11.18
C LEU A 100 -20.36 3.24 11.21
N PRO A 101 -21.46 3.68 11.88
CA PRO A 101 -21.68 5.10 12.17
C PRO A 101 -20.47 5.72 12.87
N THR A 102 -20.14 6.97 12.55
CA THR A 102 -18.90 7.64 12.99
C THR A 102 -18.77 7.76 14.52
N ASP A 103 -19.87 7.72 15.24
CA ASP A 103 -19.94 7.79 16.70
C ASP A 103 -20.17 6.44 17.39
N TYR A 104 -20.23 5.34 16.61
CA TYR A 104 -20.51 4.01 17.13
C TYR A 104 -19.50 3.62 18.20
N GLY A 105 -20.02 3.21 19.37
CA GLY A 105 -19.19 2.73 20.48
C GLY A 105 -18.33 3.80 21.16
N ALA A 106 -18.48 5.09 20.83
CA ALA A 106 -17.70 6.18 21.40
C ALA A 106 -17.70 6.20 22.93
N ASP A 107 -18.83 5.84 23.54
CA ASP A 107 -18.99 5.86 24.99
C ASP A 107 -18.66 4.54 25.69
N THR A 108 -18.59 3.44 24.99
CA THR A 108 -18.39 2.11 25.57
C THR A 108 -17.10 1.44 25.16
N PHE A 109 -16.94 1.22 23.87
CA PHE A 109 -15.85 0.43 23.31
C PHE A 109 -14.48 1.10 23.49
N TRP A 110 -14.38 2.38 23.06
CA TRP A 110 -13.11 3.10 23.04
C TRP A 110 -12.62 3.56 24.40
N ARG A 111 -13.52 3.60 25.41
CA ARG A 111 -13.14 3.94 26.78
C ARG A 111 -12.58 2.77 27.58
N LYS A 112 -12.91 1.54 27.22
CA LYS A 112 -12.48 0.33 27.93
C LYS A 112 -11.08 -0.12 27.55
N ALA A 113 -10.65 0.09 26.32
CA ALA A 113 -9.31 -0.25 25.93
C ALA A 113 -8.25 0.65 26.58
N PRO A 114 -7.04 0.13 26.87
CA PRO A 114 -5.98 0.94 27.48
C PRO A 114 -5.73 2.20 26.67
N GLY A 115 -5.84 3.35 27.33
CA GLY A 115 -5.94 4.65 26.69
C GLY A 115 -4.78 5.05 25.77
N ASP A 116 -3.58 4.58 26.07
CA ASP A 116 -2.38 4.79 25.26
C ASP A 116 -2.34 3.92 23.99
N VAL A 117 -3.02 2.79 23.98
CA VAL A 117 -3.12 1.88 22.83
C VAL A 117 -4.04 2.46 21.75
N ILE A 118 -5.11 3.14 22.16
CA ILE A 118 -6.12 3.68 21.24
C ILE A 118 -5.86 5.15 20.89
N ARG A 119 -5.16 5.88 21.74
CA ARG A 119 -5.00 7.33 21.63
C ARG A 119 -3.86 7.79 20.73
N HIS A 120 -3.04 6.89 20.25
CA HIS A 120 -1.90 7.24 19.40
C HIS A 120 -2.02 6.59 18.01
N PRO A 121 -1.82 7.34 16.91
CA PRO A 121 -1.93 6.80 15.55
C PRO A 121 -1.02 5.61 15.26
N ALA A 122 0.17 5.57 15.86
CA ALA A 122 1.11 4.46 15.75
C ALA A 122 0.85 3.31 16.75
N ALA A 123 -0.20 3.37 17.55
CA ALA A 123 -0.51 2.34 18.55
C ALA A 123 -0.70 0.95 17.94
N PRO A 124 -1.35 0.78 16.77
CA PRO A 124 -1.48 -0.52 16.13
C PRO A 124 -0.15 -1.23 15.87
N GLY A 125 0.89 -0.50 15.52
CA GLY A 125 2.23 -1.07 15.29
C GLY A 125 3.05 -1.33 16.55
N ARG A 126 2.54 -0.98 17.75
CA ARG A 126 3.26 -1.15 19.02
C ARG A 126 2.95 -2.48 19.69
N SER A 127 3.88 -2.95 20.53
CA SER A 127 3.88 -4.25 21.18
C SER A 127 2.68 -4.56 22.12
N GLY A 128 1.89 -3.57 22.50
CA GLY A 128 0.73 -3.74 23.40
C GLY A 128 -0.51 -4.36 22.76
N TRP A 129 -0.60 -4.36 21.43
CA TRP A 129 -1.78 -4.82 20.71
C TRP A 129 -1.72 -6.32 20.38
N HIS A 130 -1.69 -7.17 21.39
CA HIS A 130 -1.85 -8.59 21.19
C HIS A 130 -3.14 -9.11 21.87
N ARG A 131 -3.72 -10.16 21.30
CA ARG A 131 -5.04 -10.71 21.68
C ARG A 131 -5.16 -10.96 23.18
N ARG A 132 -4.15 -11.61 23.80
CA ARG A 132 -4.16 -11.97 25.22
C ARG A 132 -4.19 -10.76 26.15
N PHE A 133 -3.51 -9.68 25.75
CA PHE A 133 -3.51 -8.43 26.52
C PHE A 133 -4.86 -7.74 26.41
N LEU A 134 -5.36 -7.57 25.19
CA LEU A 134 -6.64 -6.90 24.95
C LEU A 134 -7.82 -7.64 25.56
N ALA A 135 -7.84 -8.97 25.56
CA ALA A 135 -8.90 -9.79 26.14
C ALA A 135 -9.08 -9.62 27.66
N GLN A 136 -8.13 -8.98 28.34
CA GLN A 136 -8.27 -8.63 29.76
C GLN A 136 -9.18 -7.41 30.00
N TYR A 137 -9.40 -6.59 28.98
CA TYR A 137 -10.07 -5.30 29.11
C TYR A 137 -11.35 -5.19 28.28
N ILE A 138 -11.46 -5.94 27.19
CA ILE A 138 -12.53 -5.84 26.21
C ILE A 138 -13.01 -7.23 25.78
N SER A 139 -14.20 -7.31 25.19
CA SER A 139 -14.80 -8.56 24.73
C SER A 139 -14.01 -9.21 23.58
N PRO A 140 -14.17 -10.52 23.35
CA PRO A 140 -13.54 -11.20 22.22
C PRO A 140 -13.84 -10.55 20.86
N ASP A 141 -15.09 -10.14 20.62
CA ASP A 141 -15.50 -9.47 19.38
C ASP A 141 -14.81 -8.14 19.18
N GLU A 142 -14.65 -7.39 20.26
CA GLU A 142 -13.92 -6.12 20.24
C GLU A 142 -12.43 -6.34 19.99
N VAL A 143 -11.85 -7.42 20.53
CA VAL A 143 -10.46 -7.81 20.27
C VAL A 143 -10.27 -8.08 18.78
N GLU A 144 -11.16 -8.88 18.16
CA GLU A 144 -11.05 -9.21 16.73
C GLU A 144 -11.17 -7.94 15.86
N ARG A 145 -12.08 -7.04 16.18
CA ARG A 145 -12.18 -5.75 15.47
C ARG A 145 -10.90 -4.92 15.56
N LEU A 146 -10.29 -4.81 16.74
CA LEU A 146 -9.03 -4.10 16.91
C LEU A 146 -7.87 -4.77 16.17
N MET A 147 -7.82 -6.09 16.18
CA MET A 147 -6.81 -6.84 15.42
C MET A 147 -6.97 -6.63 13.92
N ARG A 148 -8.22 -6.52 13.43
CA ARG A 148 -8.51 -6.21 12.03
C ARG A 148 -8.07 -4.80 11.66
N VAL A 149 -8.39 -3.80 12.48
CA VAL A 149 -7.88 -2.42 12.31
C VAL A 149 -6.37 -2.42 12.21
N ARG A 150 -5.70 -3.12 13.12
CA ARG A 150 -4.25 -3.24 13.08
C ARG A 150 -3.75 -3.78 11.76
N GLN A 151 -4.33 -4.87 11.26
CA GLN A 151 -3.94 -5.45 9.98
C GLN A 151 -4.06 -4.44 8.83
N LEU A 152 -5.17 -3.71 8.77
CA LEU A 152 -5.40 -2.72 7.71
C LEU A 152 -4.44 -1.52 7.81
N LEU A 153 -4.17 -1.04 9.03
CA LEU A 153 -3.21 0.04 9.27
C LEU A 153 -1.75 -0.39 9.03
N ASP A 154 -1.45 -1.66 9.26
CA ASP A 154 -0.12 -2.24 9.02
C ASP A 154 0.02 -2.80 7.58
N THR A 155 -1.01 -2.67 6.73
CA THR A 155 -0.92 -3.06 5.32
C THR A 155 -0.03 -2.07 4.59
N GLU A 156 1.11 -2.56 4.15
CA GLU A 156 2.07 -1.86 3.31
C GLU A 156 1.71 -2.09 1.84
N THR A 157 1.82 -1.05 1.03
CA THR A 157 1.77 -1.14 -0.43
C THR A 157 3.17 -0.95 -0.99
N ASP A 158 3.52 -1.68 -2.01
CA ASP A 158 4.82 -1.53 -2.69
C ASP A 158 4.95 -0.15 -3.32
N ALA A 159 3.89 0.30 -3.98
CA ALA A 159 3.75 1.68 -4.40
C ALA A 159 2.29 2.14 -4.38
N LEU A 160 2.11 3.43 -4.23
CA LEU A 160 0.84 4.12 -4.29
C LEU A 160 0.99 5.32 -5.22
N LEU A 161 0.04 5.50 -6.14
CA LEU A 161 -0.01 6.68 -6.99
C LEU A 161 -1.31 7.43 -6.70
N ILE A 162 -1.18 8.66 -6.21
CA ILE A 162 -2.32 9.53 -5.93
C ILE A 162 -2.50 10.50 -7.08
N LEU A 163 -3.59 10.34 -7.82
CA LEU A 163 -4.02 11.18 -8.92
C LEU A 163 -5.15 12.11 -8.46
N PRO A 164 -5.47 13.17 -9.17
CA PRO A 164 -6.67 13.98 -8.88
C PRO A 164 -7.97 13.17 -8.85
N SER A 165 -8.13 12.21 -9.77
CA SER A 165 -9.34 11.39 -9.91
C SER A 165 -9.24 10.01 -9.24
N HIS A 166 -8.04 9.44 -9.07
CA HIS A 166 -7.85 8.06 -8.66
C HIS A 166 -6.81 7.91 -7.55
N VAL A 167 -6.97 6.86 -6.78
CA VAL A 167 -5.92 6.23 -5.98
C VAL A 167 -5.56 4.91 -6.65
N VAL A 168 -4.31 4.76 -7.07
CA VAL A 168 -3.82 3.54 -7.68
C VAL A 168 -2.91 2.81 -6.71
N ILE A 169 -3.32 1.62 -6.28
CA ILE A 169 -2.49 0.74 -5.45
C ILE A 169 -1.70 -0.17 -6.38
N ILE A 170 -0.39 -0.21 -6.18
CA ILE A 170 0.52 -0.99 -7.01
C ILE A 170 1.18 -2.06 -6.14
N GLU A 171 0.96 -3.31 -6.49
CA GLU A 171 1.63 -4.46 -5.87
C GLU A 171 2.68 -5.01 -6.82
N CYS A 172 3.87 -5.22 -6.31
CA CYS A 172 5.02 -5.69 -7.06
C CYS A 172 5.40 -7.10 -6.66
N LYS A 173 5.63 -7.98 -7.65
CA LYS A 173 6.13 -9.33 -7.41
C LYS A 173 7.25 -9.67 -8.40
N TYR A 174 8.38 -10.10 -7.85
CA TYR A 174 9.54 -10.47 -8.65
C TYR A 174 9.90 -11.95 -8.50
N LEU A 175 10.23 -12.39 -7.29
CA LEU A 175 10.60 -13.77 -7.00
C LEU A 175 9.55 -14.50 -6.16
N SER A 176 8.85 -13.77 -5.29
CA SER A 176 7.74 -14.32 -4.52
C SER A 176 6.50 -14.46 -5.38
N GLY A 177 5.73 -15.51 -5.16
CA GLY A 177 4.38 -15.62 -5.72
C GLY A 177 3.46 -14.54 -5.13
N LEU A 178 2.43 -14.17 -5.88
CA LEU A 178 1.35 -13.33 -5.37
C LEU A 178 0.65 -14.07 -4.22
N SER A 179 0.73 -13.51 -2.99
CA SER A 179 -0.01 -14.02 -1.85
C SER A 179 -1.45 -13.56 -1.93
N ARG A 180 -2.38 -14.51 -2.00
CA ARG A 180 -3.82 -14.21 -1.99
C ARG A 180 -4.22 -13.42 -0.75
N GLU A 181 -3.66 -13.78 0.40
CA GLU A 181 -3.93 -13.08 1.67
C GLU A 181 -3.46 -11.62 1.65
N GLN A 182 -2.29 -11.34 1.07
CA GLN A 182 -1.80 -9.97 0.92
C GLN A 182 -2.68 -9.16 -0.02
N TYR A 183 -3.05 -9.75 -1.16
CA TYR A 183 -3.97 -9.13 -2.10
C TYR A 183 -5.33 -8.83 -1.45
N ASP A 184 -5.92 -9.80 -0.73
CA ASP A 184 -7.22 -9.61 -0.07
C ASP A 184 -7.16 -8.47 0.98
N ARG A 185 -6.05 -8.33 1.71
CA ARG A 185 -5.86 -7.19 2.63
C ARG A 185 -5.83 -5.85 1.90
N GLN A 186 -5.18 -5.79 0.75
CA GLN A 186 -5.15 -4.55 -0.05
C GLN A 186 -6.51 -4.24 -0.66
N MET A 187 -7.23 -5.26 -1.13
CA MET A 187 -8.59 -5.13 -1.63
C MET A 187 -9.58 -4.66 -0.56
N GLU A 188 -9.32 -4.95 0.69
CA GLU A 188 -10.12 -4.46 1.82
C GLU A 188 -9.70 -3.05 2.25
N MET A 189 -8.40 -2.74 2.24
CA MET A 189 -7.86 -1.43 2.57
C MET A 189 -8.20 -0.37 1.51
N GLY A 190 -8.11 -0.74 0.24
CA GLY A 190 -8.24 0.17 -0.89
C GLY A 190 -9.52 1.01 -0.91
N PRO A 191 -10.71 0.42 -0.75
CA PRO A 191 -11.97 1.18 -0.71
C PRO A 191 -12.04 2.18 0.43
N VAL A 192 -11.47 1.88 1.59
CA VAL A 192 -11.40 2.81 2.72
C VAL A 192 -10.52 4.00 2.37
N LEU A 193 -9.33 3.72 1.81
CA LEU A 193 -8.38 4.76 1.38
C LEU A 193 -9.00 5.66 0.30
N ALA A 194 -9.61 5.07 -0.71
CA ALA A 194 -10.25 5.78 -1.81
C ALA A 194 -11.37 6.71 -1.34
N ARG A 195 -12.25 6.20 -0.46
CA ARG A 195 -13.32 6.99 0.15
C ARG A 195 -12.77 8.16 0.96
N ARG A 196 -11.73 7.93 1.77
CA ARG A 196 -11.09 8.98 2.59
C ARG A 196 -10.44 10.06 1.75
N LEU A 197 -9.91 9.71 0.60
CA LEU A 197 -9.29 10.65 -0.33
C LEU A 197 -10.29 11.25 -1.34
N GLU A 198 -11.56 10.80 -1.32
CA GLU A 198 -12.62 11.20 -2.26
C GLU A 198 -12.21 10.94 -3.72
N ARG A 199 -11.68 9.73 -3.99
CA ARG A 199 -11.16 9.33 -5.30
C ARG A 199 -11.62 7.92 -5.67
N ALA A 200 -11.62 7.64 -6.97
CA ALA A 200 -11.84 6.28 -7.44
C ALA A 200 -10.63 5.39 -7.10
N LEU A 201 -10.90 4.10 -6.87
CA LEU A 201 -9.85 3.10 -6.62
C LEU A 201 -9.47 2.41 -7.91
N HIS A 202 -8.19 2.22 -8.11
CA HIS A 202 -7.65 1.35 -9.14
C HIS A 202 -6.53 0.48 -8.59
N PHE A 203 -6.36 -0.74 -9.13
CA PHE A 203 -5.28 -1.64 -8.79
C PHE A 203 -4.42 -1.92 -10.01
N GLY A 204 -3.13 -2.02 -9.81
CA GLY A 204 -2.19 -2.45 -10.83
C GLY A 204 -1.15 -3.42 -10.25
N LEU A 205 -0.76 -4.39 -11.05
CA LEU A 205 0.25 -5.35 -10.66
C LEU A 205 1.52 -5.16 -11.49
N VAL A 206 2.67 -5.29 -10.83
CA VAL A 206 3.96 -5.41 -11.50
C VAL A 206 4.51 -6.82 -11.22
N VAL A 207 4.60 -7.64 -12.24
CA VAL A 207 4.92 -9.06 -12.12
C VAL A 207 6.08 -9.46 -13.01
N ARG A 208 6.70 -10.61 -12.74
CA ARG A 208 7.73 -11.16 -13.60
C ARG A 208 7.17 -11.68 -14.93
N SER A 209 6.01 -12.32 -14.85
CA SER A 209 5.38 -12.94 -16.00
C SER A 209 3.86 -13.07 -15.82
N GLU A 210 3.14 -13.21 -16.94
CA GLU A 210 1.71 -13.53 -16.96
C GLU A 210 1.37 -14.80 -16.14
N ARG A 211 2.31 -15.76 -16.08
CA ARG A 211 2.12 -17.00 -15.33
C ARG A 211 1.88 -16.74 -13.83
N ASP A 212 2.50 -15.71 -13.27
CA ASP A 212 2.38 -15.36 -11.85
C ASP A 212 0.96 -14.92 -11.54
N VAL A 213 0.35 -14.11 -12.41
CA VAL A 213 -1.05 -13.64 -12.29
C VAL A 213 -2.03 -14.80 -12.42
N ARG A 214 -1.83 -15.67 -13.42
CA ARG A 214 -2.69 -16.85 -13.64
C ARG A 214 -2.67 -17.81 -12.46
N HIS A 215 -1.50 -18.06 -11.86
CA HIS A 215 -1.38 -18.93 -10.68
C HIS A 215 -2.12 -18.37 -9.47
N ALA A 216 -2.06 -17.08 -9.24
CA ALA A 216 -2.75 -16.42 -8.13
C ALA A 216 -4.26 -16.27 -8.36
N ARG A 217 -4.77 -16.56 -9.57
CA ARG A 217 -6.18 -16.34 -9.97
C ARG A 217 -6.65 -14.91 -9.72
N ILE A 218 -5.77 -13.94 -9.99
CA ILE A 218 -6.06 -12.53 -9.88
C ILE A 218 -6.37 -12.01 -11.28
N GLN A 219 -7.41 -11.18 -11.41
CA GLN A 219 -7.88 -10.64 -12.70
C GLN A 219 -7.51 -9.17 -12.90
N GLU A 220 -6.69 -8.62 -12.00
CA GLU A 220 -6.27 -7.23 -12.10
C GLU A 220 -5.33 -7.02 -13.29
N PRO A 221 -5.37 -5.84 -13.92
CA PRO A 221 -4.42 -5.46 -14.97
C PRO A 221 -2.99 -5.49 -14.44
N TYR A 222 -2.06 -5.88 -15.30
CA TYR A 222 -0.67 -6.01 -14.90
C TYR A 222 0.30 -5.52 -15.98
N VAL A 223 1.49 -5.18 -15.53
CA VAL A 223 2.66 -4.91 -16.37
C VAL A 223 3.82 -5.81 -15.90
N THR A 224 4.69 -6.20 -16.84
CA THR A 224 5.87 -7.00 -16.47
C THR A 224 7.07 -6.12 -16.21
N TRP A 225 7.99 -6.59 -15.35
CA TRP A 225 9.26 -5.91 -15.13
C TRP A 225 10.07 -5.72 -16.42
N SER A 226 10.00 -6.69 -17.34
CA SER A 226 10.66 -6.58 -18.64
C SER A 226 10.08 -5.48 -19.52
N ALA A 227 8.77 -5.26 -19.47
CA ALA A 227 8.13 -4.15 -20.18
C ALA A 227 8.55 -2.79 -19.62
N ILE A 228 8.61 -2.66 -18.29
CA ILE A 228 9.11 -1.44 -17.62
C ILE A 228 10.57 -1.18 -18.02
N ALA A 229 11.42 -2.21 -17.94
CA ALA A 229 12.83 -2.09 -18.30
C ALA A 229 13.02 -1.70 -19.78
N GLY A 230 12.24 -2.27 -20.67
CA GLY A 230 12.22 -1.93 -22.11
C GLY A 230 11.86 -0.46 -22.33
N TYR A 231 10.78 0.00 -21.75
CA TYR A 231 10.34 1.38 -21.85
C TYR A 231 11.40 2.39 -21.36
N LEU A 232 11.99 2.15 -20.18
CA LEU A 232 13.03 3.04 -19.62
C LEU A 232 14.30 3.03 -20.47
N LYS A 233 14.68 1.87 -21.05
CA LYS A 233 15.83 1.75 -21.95
C LYS A 233 15.64 2.55 -23.25
N GLU A 234 14.46 2.44 -23.87
CA GLU A 234 14.12 3.17 -25.09
C GLU A 234 14.19 4.70 -24.89
N ARG A 235 13.90 5.18 -23.70
CA ARG A 235 14.00 6.60 -23.35
C ARG A 235 15.39 7.06 -22.96
N GLY A 236 16.33 6.15 -22.79
CA GLY A 236 17.68 6.48 -22.30
C GLY A 236 17.72 6.81 -20.79
N ASP A 237 16.65 6.50 -20.04
CA ASP A 237 16.57 6.73 -18.60
C ASP A 237 17.38 5.67 -17.81
N LEU A 238 17.99 4.73 -18.51
CA LEU A 238 18.87 3.70 -17.97
C LEU A 238 20.21 3.74 -18.70
N SER A 239 21.21 4.13 -17.98
CA SER A 239 22.62 3.99 -18.37
C SER A 239 23.20 2.67 -17.89
#